data_34eb6f4b118c4425d1649cb4e29625fc
#
_entry.id   34eb6f4b118c4425d1649cb4e29625fc
#
_cell.length_a   1.000
_cell.length_b   1.000
_cell.length_c   1.000
_cell.angle_alpha   90.00
_cell.angle_beta   90.00
_cell.angle_gamma   90.00
#
_symmetry.space_group_name_H-M   'P 1'
#
loop_
_entity.id
_entity.type
_entity.pdbx_description
1 polymer ?
#
loop_
_entity_poly.entity_id
_entity_poly.type
_entity_poly.pdbx_seq_one_letter_code
_entity_poly.pdbx_strand_id
1 'polypeptide(L)'
;MTTDPYFIDFPGRIREIQEQMAEAGLDVYLGSRLRTLSWTTDAFCPWRSFIVIPADGLPTVFTFVIDAARVADDSWLDADHVLGFAPMGGQDQITAISDKIKDHLKGGKGLVGVEAGMSNYLPEGNLTHYEFQAFEEALSSCKLVNALDIIDNLSVIKDAGTINRFRKAGEITDAGHVAVFEAIRDGGFRKYTETEIAGIAAMGMRSAGSVWEWSFTGGNEIASGYRTGLMGGACTPPTTRRLQEGEPLMVDLHATFKLGLGDHTHNYLLAPTTSRQRWHARNFVDLVSLVLQTYKAGVSPSSIADEMLDFCEERGFAEYMVPGFEHGIGMLGDEWRIGPNNGPFAYWTNPDHRYEPNEMLICALQYACPEEQIGFRYENAILITKTGCETMSNYPLGVEEVG
;
A
#
# COMPACT_ATOMS: atom_id res chain seq x y z
N MET A 1 26.42 -2.54 -14.97
CA MET A 1 25.55 -2.47 -13.80
C MET A 1 25.25 -1.01 -13.58
N THR A 2 24.00 -0.60 -13.48
CA THR A 2 23.62 0.78 -13.22
C THR A 2 24.09 1.15 -11.81
N THR A 3 24.61 2.38 -11.64
CA THR A 3 25.01 2.92 -10.33
C THR A 3 23.83 3.51 -9.56
N ASP A 4 22.63 3.59 -10.16
CA ASP A 4 21.42 4.08 -9.51
C ASP A 4 20.86 2.99 -8.57
N PRO A 5 20.85 3.22 -7.24
CA PRO A 5 20.34 2.26 -6.29
C PRO A 5 18.81 2.05 -6.37
N TYR A 6 18.11 2.95 -7.06
CA TYR A 6 16.66 2.94 -7.26
C TYR A 6 16.24 2.34 -8.62
N PHE A 7 17.19 1.83 -9.38
CA PHE A 7 16.92 1.23 -10.68
C PHE A 7 16.09 -0.04 -10.55
N ILE A 8 15.06 -0.14 -11.38
CA ILE A 8 14.18 -1.32 -11.54
C ILE A 8 14.31 -1.81 -12.98
N ASP A 9 14.49 -3.12 -13.17
CA ASP A 9 14.47 -3.76 -14.50
C ASP A 9 13.02 -3.99 -14.97
N PHE A 10 12.34 -2.92 -15.39
CA PHE A 10 10.98 -3.03 -15.92
C PHE A 10 10.88 -3.97 -17.14
N PRO A 11 11.80 -3.95 -18.11
CA PRO A 11 11.82 -4.99 -19.15
C PRO A 11 11.91 -6.41 -18.58
N GLY A 12 12.63 -6.61 -17.46
CA GLY A 12 12.67 -7.87 -16.74
C GLY A 12 11.31 -8.27 -16.20
N ARG A 13 10.61 -7.36 -15.54
CA ARG A 13 9.25 -7.59 -15.05
C ARG A 13 8.27 -7.97 -16.15
N ILE A 14 8.37 -7.33 -17.33
CA ILE A 14 7.53 -7.71 -18.47
C ILE A 14 7.83 -9.14 -18.91
N ARG A 15 9.10 -9.56 -18.94
CA ARG A 15 9.45 -10.96 -19.26
C ARG A 15 8.88 -11.94 -18.24
N GLU A 16 8.96 -11.62 -16.95
CA GLU A 16 8.35 -12.45 -15.89
C GLU A 16 6.84 -12.59 -16.06
N ILE A 17 6.13 -11.50 -16.42
CA ILE A 17 4.70 -11.58 -16.75
C ILE A 17 4.47 -12.50 -17.94
N GLN A 18 5.27 -12.36 -19.01
CA GLN A 18 5.15 -13.16 -20.22
C GLN A 18 5.40 -14.66 -19.96
N GLU A 19 6.32 -14.99 -19.04
CA GLU A 19 6.57 -16.35 -18.58
C GLU A 19 5.33 -16.91 -17.84
N GLN A 20 4.75 -16.14 -16.93
CA GLN A 20 3.51 -16.54 -16.22
C GLN A 20 2.31 -16.65 -17.18
N MET A 21 2.21 -15.75 -18.16
CA MET A 21 1.22 -15.86 -19.23
C MET A 21 1.37 -17.17 -20.02
N ALA A 22 2.59 -17.55 -20.37
CA ALA A 22 2.86 -18.78 -21.09
C ALA A 22 2.47 -20.03 -20.27
N GLU A 23 2.76 -20.05 -18.97
CA GLU A 23 2.34 -21.11 -18.05
C GLU A 23 0.81 -21.21 -17.93
N ALA A 24 0.11 -20.05 -17.93
CA ALA A 24 -1.35 -19.96 -17.91
C ALA A 24 -2.01 -20.15 -19.28
N GLY A 25 -1.22 -20.29 -20.37
CA GLY A 25 -1.70 -20.39 -21.74
C GLY A 25 -2.35 -19.12 -22.28
N LEU A 26 -2.00 -17.96 -21.73
CA LEU A 26 -2.51 -16.65 -22.17
C LEU A 26 -1.71 -16.14 -23.38
N ASP A 27 -2.43 -15.61 -24.36
CA ASP A 27 -1.81 -14.98 -25.54
C ASP A 27 -1.56 -13.48 -25.32
N VAL A 28 -2.43 -12.82 -24.53
CA VAL A 28 -2.35 -11.39 -24.21
C VAL A 28 -2.84 -11.17 -22.77
N TYR A 29 -2.22 -10.21 -22.07
CA TYR A 29 -2.68 -9.72 -20.77
C TYR A 29 -3.15 -8.26 -20.91
N LEU A 30 -4.36 -7.98 -20.42
CA LEU A 30 -4.95 -6.65 -20.34
C LEU A 30 -4.99 -6.20 -18.86
N GLY A 31 -4.03 -5.38 -18.47
CA GLY A 31 -3.98 -4.76 -17.16
C GLY A 31 -4.77 -3.45 -17.12
N SER A 32 -5.45 -3.20 -16.03
CA SER A 32 -6.30 -2.02 -15.83
C SER A 32 -6.15 -1.39 -14.45
N ARG A 33 -5.54 -2.10 -13.50
CA ARG A 33 -5.34 -1.59 -12.14
C ARG A 33 -4.21 -0.58 -12.07
N LEU A 34 -4.35 0.40 -11.19
CA LEU A 34 -3.31 1.40 -10.93
C LEU A 34 -1.99 0.74 -10.51
N ARG A 35 -2.07 -0.28 -9.64
CA ARG A 35 -0.94 -1.10 -9.23
C ARG A 35 -0.22 -1.72 -10.42
N THR A 36 -0.94 -2.38 -11.32
CA THR A 36 -0.39 -3.01 -12.52
C THR A 36 0.30 -2.01 -13.42
N LEU A 37 -0.33 -0.87 -13.70
CA LEU A 37 0.25 0.20 -14.49
C LEU A 37 1.54 0.72 -13.84
N SER A 38 1.52 1.07 -12.57
CA SER A 38 2.69 1.59 -11.86
C SER A 38 3.83 0.57 -11.80
N TRP A 39 3.53 -0.69 -11.49
CA TRP A 39 4.52 -1.77 -11.36
C TRP A 39 5.17 -2.15 -12.67
N THR A 40 4.48 -1.95 -13.80
CA THR A 40 4.97 -2.30 -15.13
C THR A 40 5.61 -1.15 -15.89
N THR A 41 5.24 0.11 -15.59
CA THR A 41 5.65 1.27 -16.40
C THR A 41 6.54 2.28 -15.70
N ASP A 42 6.62 2.30 -14.37
CA ASP A 42 7.20 3.36 -13.53
C ASP A 42 6.42 4.69 -13.58
N ALA A 43 5.25 4.72 -14.18
CA ALA A 43 4.46 5.94 -14.32
C ALA A 43 3.18 5.90 -13.49
N PHE A 44 2.81 7.04 -12.92
CA PHE A 44 1.51 7.23 -12.30
C PHE A 44 0.45 7.55 -13.35
N CYS A 45 -0.56 6.69 -13.48
CA CYS A 45 -1.68 6.85 -14.42
C CYS A 45 -2.97 7.14 -13.65
N PRO A 46 -3.26 8.40 -13.26
CA PRO A 46 -4.42 8.74 -12.40
C PRO A 46 -5.76 8.59 -13.11
N TRP A 47 -5.75 8.61 -14.42
CA TRP A 47 -6.93 8.46 -15.27
C TRP A 47 -7.17 6.99 -15.63
N ARG A 48 -8.40 6.67 -16.04
CA ARG A 48 -8.70 5.33 -16.52
C ARG A 48 -7.75 4.94 -17.66
N SER A 49 -6.82 4.04 -17.35
CA SER A 49 -5.77 3.61 -18.25
C SER A 49 -5.72 2.09 -18.32
N PHE A 50 -5.11 1.59 -19.38
CA PHE A 50 -4.94 0.16 -19.63
C PHE A 50 -3.53 -0.11 -20.16
N ILE A 51 -3.04 -1.31 -19.90
CA ILE A 51 -1.81 -1.81 -20.50
C ILE A 51 -2.10 -3.14 -21.22
N VAL A 52 -1.73 -3.24 -22.47
CA VAL A 52 -1.76 -4.48 -23.24
C VAL A 52 -0.37 -5.07 -23.26
N ILE A 53 -0.19 -6.24 -22.69
CA ILE A 53 1.07 -6.98 -22.64
C ILE A 53 0.91 -8.20 -23.53
N PRO A 54 1.61 -8.29 -24.69
CA PRO A 54 1.59 -9.46 -25.56
C PRO A 54 2.45 -10.59 -25.00
N ALA A 55 2.24 -11.81 -25.45
CA ALA A 55 3.08 -12.97 -25.11
C ALA A 55 4.56 -12.79 -25.50
N ASP A 56 4.85 -11.90 -26.46
CA ASP A 56 6.20 -11.54 -26.87
C ASP A 56 6.22 -10.08 -27.35
N GLY A 57 7.31 -9.35 -27.04
CA GLY A 57 7.49 -7.94 -27.41
C GLY A 57 7.13 -6.97 -26.27
N LEU A 58 7.07 -5.68 -26.63
CA LEU A 58 6.84 -4.60 -25.68
C LEU A 58 5.35 -4.37 -25.42
N PRO A 59 4.98 -3.96 -24.20
CA PRO A 59 3.62 -3.59 -23.87
C PRO A 59 3.22 -2.25 -24.51
N THR A 60 1.91 -1.99 -24.56
CA THR A 60 1.35 -0.70 -25.01
C THR A 60 0.39 -0.18 -23.95
N VAL A 61 0.61 1.06 -23.53
CA VAL A 61 -0.24 1.78 -22.56
C VAL A 61 -1.27 2.63 -23.29
N PHE A 62 -2.50 2.59 -22.81
CA PHE A 62 -3.61 3.42 -23.27
C PHE A 62 -4.08 4.32 -22.13
N THR A 63 -3.91 5.62 -22.25
CA THR A 63 -4.23 6.58 -21.20
C THR A 63 -4.99 7.79 -21.74
N PHE A 64 -5.37 8.72 -20.87
CA PHE A 64 -6.04 9.94 -21.30
C PHE A 64 -5.08 10.85 -22.09
N VAL A 65 -5.57 11.43 -23.19
CA VAL A 65 -4.75 12.19 -24.14
C VAL A 65 -3.94 13.33 -23.51
N ILE A 66 -4.50 14.00 -22.50
CA ILE A 66 -3.81 15.12 -21.84
C ILE A 66 -2.66 14.64 -20.94
N ASP A 67 -2.63 13.37 -20.58
CA ASP A 67 -1.63 12.78 -19.70
C ASP A 67 -0.58 11.93 -20.44
N ALA A 68 -0.85 11.57 -21.67
CA ALA A 68 -0.04 10.63 -22.45
C ALA A 68 1.43 11.08 -22.57
N ALA A 69 1.69 12.35 -22.82
CA ALA A 69 3.05 12.87 -22.94
C ALA A 69 3.84 12.77 -21.62
N ARG A 70 3.19 13.05 -20.46
CA ARG A 70 3.81 12.91 -19.14
C ARG A 70 4.04 11.44 -18.79
N VAL A 71 3.07 10.56 -19.06
CA VAL A 71 3.21 9.13 -18.83
C VAL A 71 4.37 8.56 -19.67
N ALA A 72 4.54 9.02 -20.91
CA ALA A 72 5.68 8.63 -21.75
C ALA A 72 7.02 9.15 -21.21
N ASP A 73 7.06 10.36 -20.65
CA ASP A 73 8.27 10.96 -20.05
C ASP A 73 8.68 10.25 -18.74
N ASP A 74 7.69 9.89 -17.91
CA ASP A 74 7.91 9.20 -16.64
C ASP A 74 8.23 7.71 -16.81
N SER A 75 7.74 7.08 -17.90
CA SER A 75 7.87 5.65 -18.15
C SER A 75 9.23 5.28 -18.76
N TRP A 76 9.59 4.00 -18.64
CA TRP A 76 10.70 3.42 -19.41
C TRP A 76 10.33 3.10 -20.88
N LEU A 77 9.03 3.18 -21.23
CA LEU A 77 8.52 2.92 -22.58
C LEU A 77 8.73 4.12 -23.50
N ASP A 78 9.06 3.85 -24.76
CA ASP A 78 9.09 4.89 -25.78
C ASP A 78 7.68 5.47 -26.02
N ALA A 79 7.62 6.71 -26.49
CA ALA A 79 6.35 7.44 -26.71
C ALA A 79 5.39 6.72 -27.67
N ASP A 80 5.90 5.92 -28.61
CA ASP A 80 5.10 5.11 -29.54
C ASP A 80 4.33 3.97 -28.84
N HIS A 81 4.73 3.65 -27.61
CA HIS A 81 4.07 2.67 -26.76
C HIS A 81 3.12 3.28 -25.72
N VAL A 82 2.90 4.61 -25.74
CA VAL A 82 1.96 5.32 -24.85
C VAL A 82 0.96 6.09 -25.69
N LEU A 83 -0.24 5.55 -25.80
CA LEU A 83 -1.30 6.07 -26.67
C LEU A 83 -2.35 6.85 -25.86
N GLY A 84 -2.63 8.09 -26.31
CA GLY A 84 -3.60 8.98 -25.69
C GLY A 84 -4.99 8.88 -26.31
N PHE A 85 -6.04 8.84 -25.49
CA PHE A 85 -7.45 8.79 -25.90
C PHE A 85 -8.30 9.89 -25.27
N ALA A 86 -9.32 10.33 -26.02
CA ALA A 86 -10.37 11.23 -25.56
C ALA A 86 -11.69 10.93 -26.32
N PRO A 87 -12.83 10.77 -25.64
CA PRO A 87 -12.96 10.70 -24.17
C PRO A 87 -12.47 9.37 -23.59
N MET A 88 -12.15 9.37 -22.30
CA MET A 88 -11.77 8.15 -21.57
C MET A 88 -12.97 7.22 -21.42
N GLY A 89 -12.70 5.90 -21.44
CA GLY A 89 -13.70 4.86 -21.22
C GLY A 89 -14.79 4.82 -22.29
N GLY A 90 -14.62 5.55 -23.40
CA GLY A 90 -15.55 5.53 -24.53
C GLY A 90 -15.35 4.32 -25.43
N GLN A 91 -16.31 4.07 -26.31
CA GLN A 91 -16.28 2.96 -27.26
C GLN A 91 -15.02 2.98 -28.13
N ASP A 92 -14.52 4.15 -28.48
CA ASP A 92 -13.30 4.28 -29.31
C ASP A 92 -12.06 3.76 -28.60
N GLN A 93 -11.94 3.96 -27.27
CA GLN A 93 -10.86 3.41 -26.46
C GLN A 93 -10.94 1.87 -26.40
N ILE A 94 -12.13 1.32 -26.12
CA ILE A 94 -12.37 -0.13 -26.11
C ILE A 94 -12.00 -0.76 -27.45
N THR A 95 -12.44 -0.12 -28.55
CA THR A 95 -12.13 -0.59 -29.92
C THR A 95 -10.64 -0.60 -30.20
N ALA A 96 -9.93 0.49 -29.90
CA ALA A 96 -8.51 0.60 -30.15
C ALA A 96 -7.68 -0.40 -29.32
N ILE A 97 -8.04 -0.60 -28.06
CA ILE A 97 -7.41 -1.62 -27.21
C ILE A 97 -7.69 -3.02 -27.77
N SER A 98 -8.95 -3.29 -28.16
CA SER A 98 -9.33 -4.59 -28.72
C SER A 98 -8.62 -4.87 -30.04
N ASP A 99 -8.45 -3.89 -30.90
CA ASP A 99 -7.70 -4.04 -32.15
C ASP A 99 -6.23 -4.30 -31.87
N LYS A 100 -5.63 -3.59 -30.91
CA LYS A 100 -4.25 -3.87 -30.45
C LYS A 100 -4.09 -5.29 -29.92
N ILE A 101 -5.06 -5.79 -29.14
CA ILE A 101 -5.08 -7.18 -28.67
C ILE A 101 -5.13 -8.14 -29.86
N LYS A 102 -6.02 -7.90 -30.85
CA LYS A 102 -6.16 -8.75 -32.04
C LYS A 102 -4.88 -8.80 -32.88
N ASP A 103 -4.12 -7.70 -32.97
CA ASP A 103 -2.84 -7.65 -33.68
C ASP A 103 -1.82 -8.66 -33.14
N HIS A 104 -1.91 -8.98 -31.85
CA HIS A 104 -1.05 -9.97 -31.20
C HIS A 104 -1.60 -11.42 -31.27
N LEU A 105 -2.82 -11.60 -31.75
CA LEU A 105 -3.47 -12.92 -31.78
C LEU A 105 -3.40 -13.56 -33.18
N LYS A 106 -2.96 -14.81 -33.25
CA LYS A 106 -2.95 -15.59 -34.50
C LYS A 106 -4.36 -15.86 -35.01
N GLY A 107 -4.72 -15.22 -36.12
CA GLY A 107 -6.08 -15.35 -36.71
C GLY A 107 -7.18 -14.71 -35.85
N GLY A 108 -6.83 -13.76 -34.98
CA GLY A 108 -7.78 -13.01 -34.15
C GLY A 108 -8.49 -13.84 -33.07
N LYS A 109 -7.92 -14.98 -32.70
CA LYS A 109 -8.46 -15.88 -31.66
C LYS A 109 -7.40 -16.13 -30.60
N GLY A 110 -7.83 -16.21 -29.34
CA GLY A 110 -6.89 -16.50 -28.26
C GLY A 110 -7.52 -16.39 -26.88
N LEU A 111 -6.67 -16.61 -25.87
CA LEU A 111 -6.99 -16.47 -24.47
C LEU A 111 -6.42 -15.15 -23.95
N VAL A 112 -7.30 -14.24 -23.49
CA VAL A 112 -6.92 -12.93 -23.00
C VAL A 112 -7.13 -12.89 -21.48
N GLY A 113 -6.03 -12.72 -20.74
CA GLY A 113 -6.06 -12.47 -19.31
C GLY A 113 -6.51 -11.04 -19.04
N VAL A 114 -7.45 -10.87 -18.11
CA VAL A 114 -7.99 -9.56 -17.73
C VAL A 114 -8.02 -9.40 -16.21
N GLU A 115 -8.02 -8.17 -15.72
CA GLU A 115 -8.15 -7.85 -14.31
C GLU A 115 -9.62 -7.64 -13.93
N ALA A 116 -10.35 -8.75 -13.77
CA ALA A 116 -11.77 -8.78 -13.47
C ALA A 116 -12.00 -9.61 -12.19
N GLY A 117 -11.85 -9.00 -11.04
CA GLY A 117 -11.97 -9.68 -9.75
C GLY A 117 -12.61 -8.81 -8.69
N MET A 118 -12.57 -9.30 -7.46
CA MET A 118 -13.01 -8.53 -6.32
C MET A 118 -11.96 -7.48 -5.97
N SER A 119 -12.41 -6.27 -5.64
CA SER A 119 -11.57 -5.19 -5.14
C SER A 119 -11.86 -4.97 -3.66
N ASN A 120 -10.84 -4.76 -2.86
CA ASN A 120 -10.99 -4.43 -1.44
C ASN A 120 -11.28 -2.94 -1.22
N TYR A 121 -10.93 -2.08 -2.20
CA TYR A 121 -11.24 -0.65 -2.16
C TYR A 121 -11.37 -0.07 -3.57
N LEU A 122 -12.08 1.07 -3.66
CA LEU A 122 -12.56 1.65 -4.91
C LEU A 122 -11.47 2.06 -5.92
N PRO A 123 -10.31 2.62 -5.54
CA PRO A 123 -9.34 3.11 -6.52
C PRO A 123 -8.52 2.02 -7.22
N GLU A 124 -8.70 0.75 -6.91
CA GLU A 124 -7.86 -0.32 -7.45
C GLU A 124 -7.88 -0.40 -8.98
N GLY A 125 -9.05 -0.20 -9.59
CA GLY A 125 -9.17 -0.08 -11.04
C GLY A 125 -9.40 -1.39 -11.80
N ASN A 126 -9.96 -2.43 -11.15
CA ASN A 126 -10.45 -3.61 -11.84
C ASN A 126 -11.41 -3.25 -12.97
N LEU A 127 -11.57 -4.11 -13.97
CA LEU A 127 -12.56 -3.91 -15.02
C LEU A 127 -13.96 -3.78 -14.41
N THR A 128 -14.66 -2.72 -14.79
CA THR A 128 -16.07 -2.58 -14.48
C THR A 128 -16.87 -3.61 -15.28
N HIS A 129 -18.09 -3.92 -14.84
CA HIS A 129 -18.97 -4.80 -15.58
C HIS A 129 -19.22 -4.30 -17.02
N TYR A 130 -19.38 -3.00 -17.21
CA TYR A 130 -19.55 -2.39 -18.54
C TYR A 130 -18.32 -2.61 -19.42
N GLU A 131 -17.12 -2.37 -18.91
CA GLU A 131 -15.87 -2.57 -19.66
C GLU A 131 -15.67 -4.04 -20.02
N PHE A 132 -15.93 -4.95 -19.07
CA PHE A 132 -15.83 -6.38 -19.32
C PHE A 132 -16.75 -6.83 -20.45
N GLN A 133 -18.02 -6.42 -20.43
CA GLN A 133 -18.99 -6.73 -21.49
C GLN A 133 -18.58 -6.11 -22.83
N ALA A 134 -18.09 -4.86 -22.83
CA ALA A 134 -17.65 -4.20 -24.06
C ALA A 134 -16.42 -4.87 -24.68
N PHE A 135 -15.46 -5.33 -23.86
CA PHE A 135 -14.34 -6.13 -24.34
C PHE A 135 -14.77 -7.52 -24.83
N GLU A 136 -15.69 -8.19 -24.12
CA GLU A 136 -16.23 -9.49 -24.53
C GLU A 136 -16.92 -9.43 -25.89
N GLU A 137 -17.68 -8.36 -26.13
CA GLU A 137 -18.31 -8.10 -27.45
C GLU A 137 -17.27 -7.81 -28.52
N ALA A 138 -16.34 -6.87 -28.26
CA ALA A 138 -15.31 -6.47 -29.21
C ALA A 138 -14.30 -7.59 -29.54
N LEU A 139 -14.06 -8.51 -28.58
CA LEU A 139 -13.18 -9.67 -28.68
C LEU A 139 -13.97 -10.99 -28.76
N SER A 140 -15.12 -11.00 -29.43
CA SER A 140 -16.04 -12.14 -29.49
C SER A 140 -15.43 -13.44 -30.02
N SER A 141 -14.30 -13.38 -30.72
CA SER A 141 -13.53 -14.57 -31.14
C SER A 141 -12.51 -15.06 -30.11
N CYS A 142 -12.34 -14.35 -28.99
CA CYS A 142 -11.42 -14.65 -27.91
C CYS A 142 -12.19 -15.13 -26.67
N LYS A 143 -11.46 -15.70 -25.73
CA LYS A 143 -11.97 -15.99 -24.39
C LYS A 143 -11.29 -15.07 -23.38
N LEU A 144 -12.06 -14.29 -22.63
CA LEU A 144 -11.57 -13.50 -21.51
C LEU A 144 -11.55 -14.36 -20.24
N VAL A 145 -10.45 -14.32 -19.50
CA VAL A 145 -10.30 -15.02 -18.22
C VAL A 145 -9.70 -14.10 -17.17
N ASN A 146 -10.10 -14.25 -15.92
CA ASN A 146 -9.45 -13.51 -14.84
C ASN A 146 -7.98 -13.95 -14.69
N ALA A 147 -7.08 -12.99 -14.60
CA ALA A 147 -5.64 -13.21 -14.49
C ALA A 147 -4.99 -12.25 -13.45
N LEU A 148 -5.76 -11.78 -12.48
CA LEU A 148 -5.27 -10.93 -11.38
C LEU A 148 -4.03 -11.50 -10.70
N ASP A 149 -4.03 -12.81 -10.49
CA ASP A 149 -3.01 -13.52 -9.72
C ASP A 149 -1.59 -13.38 -10.31
N ILE A 150 -1.47 -13.10 -11.61
CA ILE A 150 -0.15 -12.94 -12.25
C ILE A 150 0.61 -11.78 -11.59
N ILE A 151 0.04 -10.58 -11.60
CA ILE A 151 0.69 -9.40 -11.00
C ILE A 151 0.73 -9.53 -9.47
N ASP A 152 -0.33 -10.02 -8.85
CA ASP A 152 -0.43 -10.15 -7.41
C ASP A 152 0.64 -11.09 -6.84
N ASN A 153 0.97 -12.17 -7.54
CA ASN A 153 2.04 -13.08 -7.13
C ASN A 153 3.44 -12.54 -7.42
N LEU A 154 3.66 -11.95 -8.60
CA LEU A 154 4.95 -11.41 -8.98
C LEU A 154 5.37 -10.20 -8.13
N SER A 155 4.42 -9.37 -7.71
CA SER A 155 4.70 -8.17 -6.92
C SER A 155 5.07 -8.44 -5.45
N VAL A 156 4.88 -9.67 -4.96
CA VAL A 156 5.15 -10.05 -3.55
C VAL A 156 6.60 -9.86 -3.16
N ILE A 157 7.48 -10.45 -3.97
CA ILE A 157 8.92 -10.41 -3.73
C ILE A 157 9.48 -9.17 -4.43
N LYS A 158 10.05 -8.28 -3.65
CA LYS A 158 10.53 -7.00 -4.17
C LYS A 158 11.97 -7.12 -4.67
N ASP A 159 12.25 -6.54 -5.83
CA ASP A 159 13.61 -6.34 -6.31
C ASP A 159 14.36 -5.27 -5.48
N ALA A 160 15.68 -5.22 -5.62
CA ALA A 160 16.52 -4.32 -4.86
C ALA A 160 16.21 -2.83 -5.10
N GLY A 161 15.84 -2.47 -6.33
CA GLY A 161 15.45 -1.10 -6.67
C GLY A 161 14.18 -0.68 -5.95
N THR A 162 13.17 -1.55 -5.97
CA THR A 162 11.91 -1.34 -5.24
C THR A 162 12.17 -1.22 -3.74
N ILE A 163 12.91 -2.12 -3.13
CA ILE A 163 13.26 -2.07 -1.69
C ILE A 163 13.93 -0.75 -1.34
N ASN A 164 14.87 -0.27 -2.15
CA ASN A 164 15.56 0.99 -1.89
C ASN A 164 14.64 2.21 -2.03
N ARG A 165 13.66 2.18 -2.94
CA ARG A 165 12.63 3.22 -3.03
C ARG A 165 11.77 3.28 -1.77
N PHE A 166 11.38 2.14 -1.21
CA PHE A 166 10.63 2.07 0.04
C PHE A 166 11.46 2.55 1.24
N ARG A 167 12.73 2.17 1.33
CA ARG A 167 13.65 2.70 2.37
C ARG A 167 13.71 4.22 2.31
N LYS A 168 13.86 4.77 1.10
CA LYS A 168 13.89 6.23 0.93
C LYS A 168 12.56 6.89 1.28
N ALA A 169 11.44 6.29 0.92
CA ALA A 169 10.12 6.78 1.30
C ALA A 169 9.92 6.73 2.83
N GLY A 170 10.37 5.66 3.50
CA GLY A 170 10.40 5.56 4.97
C GLY A 170 11.22 6.68 5.64
N GLU A 171 12.45 6.94 5.16
CA GLU A 171 13.26 8.07 5.64
C GLU A 171 12.55 9.43 5.48
N ILE A 172 11.82 9.61 4.40
CA ILE A 172 11.05 10.84 4.15
C ILE A 172 9.85 10.91 5.09
N THR A 173 9.18 9.79 5.36
CA THR A 173 8.09 9.71 6.35
C THR A 173 8.59 10.08 7.76
N ASP A 174 9.79 9.62 8.14
CA ASP A 174 10.42 9.98 9.40
C ASP A 174 10.61 11.50 9.56
N ALA A 175 10.93 12.20 8.47
CA ALA A 175 11.03 13.67 8.51
C ALA A 175 9.67 14.34 8.82
N GLY A 176 8.56 13.75 8.40
CA GLY A 176 7.21 14.18 8.79
C GLY A 176 6.97 14.02 10.28
N HIS A 177 7.32 12.86 10.86
CA HIS A 177 7.20 12.60 12.30
C HIS A 177 8.09 13.53 13.12
N VAL A 178 9.33 13.78 12.70
CA VAL A 178 10.22 14.76 13.35
C VAL A 178 9.57 16.14 13.35
N ALA A 179 9.00 16.60 12.24
CA ALA A 179 8.35 17.90 12.16
C ALA A 179 7.13 18.00 13.11
N VAL A 180 6.34 16.94 13.20
CA VAL A 180 5.22 16.86 14.15
C VAL A 180 5.71 16.91 15.59
N PHE A 181 6.70 16.08 15.94
CA PHE A 181 7.24 16.05 17.31
C PHE A 181 7.76 17.44 17.74
N GLU A 182 8.54 18.10 16.87
CA GLU A 182 9.05 19.45 17.16
C GLU A 182 7.94 20.49 17.36
N ALA A 183 6.81 20.32 16.68
CA ALA A 183 5.66 21.20 16.84
C ALA A 183 4.87 20.98 18.14
N ILE A 184 4.74 19.72 18.57
CA ILE A 184 3.87 19.37 19.70
C ILE A 184 4.59 19.33 21.05
N ARG A 185 5.91 19.14 21.09
CA ARG A 185 6.70 19.07 22.31
C ARG A 185 6.60 20.38 23.13
N ASP A 186 6.97 20.33 24.38
CA ASP A 186 6.99 21.48 25.31
C ASP A 186 5.64 22.22 25.42
N GLY A 187 4.53 21.43 25.34
CA GLY A 187 3.17 21.96 25.38
C GLY A 187 2.73 22.65 24.09
N GLY A 188 3.51 22.57 23.01
CA GLY A 188 3.21 23.15 21.70
C GLY A 188 1.90 22.63 21.10
N PHE A 189 1.51 21.39 21.39
CA PHE A 189 0.28 20.77 20.88
C PHE A 189 -0.98 21.63 21.12
N ARG A 190 -1.05 22.39 22.21
CA ARG A 190 -2.22 23.24 22.56
C ARG A 190 -2.56 24.30 21.50
N LYS A 191 -1.61 24.58 20.58
CA LYS A 191 -1.78 25.59 19.52
C LYS A 191 -2.50 25.03 18.29
N TYR A 192 -2.52 23.70 18.12
CA TYR A 192 -2.86 23.07 16.86
C TYR A 192 -4.17 22.29 16.87
N THR A 193 -4.75 22.18 15.70
CA THR A 193 -5.79 21.24 15.33
C THR A 193 -5.19 20.03 14.63
N GLU A 194 -5.95 18.95 14.46
CA GLU A 194 -5.50 17.77 13.71
C GLU A 194 -5.10 18.14 12.27
N THR A 195 -5.86 19.00 11.58
CA THR A 195 -5.54 19.46 10.22
C THR A 195 -4.25 20.28 10.15
N GLU A 196 -3.95 21.08 11.18
CA GLU A 196 -2.70 21.82 11.26
C GLU A 196 -1.51 20.89 11.49
N ILE A 197 -1.66 19.83 12.29
CA ILE A 197 -0.64 18.77 12.45
C ILE A 197 -0.40 18.03 11.13
N ALA A 198 -1.45 17.67 10.39
CA ALA A 198 -1.31 17.07 9.06
C ALA A 198 -0.55 18.00 8.10
N GLY A 199 -0.81 19.31 8.15
CA GLY A 199 -0.08 20.31 7.36
C GLY A 199 1.41 20.41 7.73
N ILE A 200 1.74 20.31 9.02
CA ILE A 200 3.13 20.29 9.51
C ILE A 200 3.85 19.03 9.03
N ALA A 201 3.22 17.87 9.16
CA ALA A 201 3.76 16.60 8.66
C ALA A 201 4.03 16.65 7.16
N ALA A 202 3.03 17.12 6.39
CA ALA A 202 3.15 17.28 4.94
C ALA A 202 4.32 18.20 4.55
N MET A 203 4.49 19.33 5.23
CA MET A 203 5.61 20.23 5.01
C MET A 203 6.97 19.55 5.31
N GLY A 204 7.04 18.77 6.39
CA GLY A 204 8.25 18.02 6.75
C GLY A 204 8.62 17.00 5.66
N MET A 205 7.67 16.19 5.23
CA MET A 205 7.87 15.20 4.17
C MET A 205 8.20 15.86 2.81
N ARG A 206 7.48 16.92 2.42
CA ARG A 206 7.77 17.67 1.18
C ARG A 206 9.19 18.25 1.17
N SER A 207 9.61 18.82 2.28
CA SER A 207 10.96 19.39 2.42
C SER A 207 12.04 18.31 2.33
N ALA A 208 11.72 17.06 2.66
CA ALA A 208 12.61 15.91 2.55
C ALA A 208 12.53 15.19 1.18
N GLY A 209 11.64 15.64 0.28
CA GLY A 209 11.55 15.15 -1.09
C GLY A 209 10.36 14.24 -1.41
N SER A 210 9.33 14.20 -0.56
CA SER A 210 8.08 13.51 -0.93
C SER A 210 7.43 14.16 -2.13
N VAL A 211 6.99 13.33 -3.08
CA VAL A 211 6.21 13.80 -4.24
C VAL A 211 4.76 14.05 -3.84
N TRP A 212 4.18 13.16 -3.03
CA TRP A 212 2.84 13.27 -2.44
C TRP A 212 2.87 12.78 -0.99
N GLU A 213 1.89 13.22 -0.21
CA GLU A 213 1.54 12.70 1.12
C GLU A 213 0.21 11.92 1.01
N TRP A 214 0.20 10.93 0.15
CA TRP A 214 -1.01 10.20 -0.19
C TRP A 214 -0.67 8.77 -0.65
N SER A 215 -1.49 7.83 -0.25
CA SER A 215 -1.63 6.52 -0.87
C SER A 215 -3.03 6.39 -1.47
N PHE A 216 -3.27 5.43 -2.33
CA PHE A 216 -4.63 5.27 -2.83
C PHE A 216 -5.58 4.57 -1.84
N THR A 217 -5.12 4.17 -0.68
CA THR A 217 -5.93 3.73 0.46
C THR A 217 -6.35 4.87 1.38
N GLY A 218 -5.59 5.97 1.41
CA GLY A 218 -5.89 7.12 2.24
C GLY A 218 -4.85 8.22 2.11
N GLY A 219 -4.96 9.26 2.91
CA GLY A 219 -3.95 10.30 3.06
C GLY A 219 -3.31 10.20 4.44
N ASN A 220 -2.63 11.26 4.88
CA ASN A 220 -2.15 11.34 6.25
C ASN A 220 -3.32 11.33 7.22
N GLU A 221 -3.29 10.43 8.19
CA GLU A 221 -4.36 10.21 9.16
C GLU A 221 -3.93 10.77 10.52
N ILE A 222 -4.76 11.64 11.08
CA ILE A 222 -4.51 12.23 12.40
C ILE A 222 -5.77 12.07 13.25
N ALA A 223 -5.65 11.36 14.34
CA ALA A 223 -6.73 11.17 15.30
C ALA A 223 -6.29 11.59 16.70
N SER A 224 -7.14 12.34 17.42
CA SER A 224 -6.88 12.74 18.78
C SER A 224 -8.06 12.44 19.72
N GLY A 225 -7.75 12.18 20.99
CA GLY A 225 -8.73 11.89 22.02
C GLY A 225 -9.61 10.68 21.68
N TYR A 226 -10.92 10.82 21.84
CA TYR A 226 -11.88 9.73 21.60
C TYR A 226 -11.78 9.11 20.19
N ARG A 227 -11.29 9.87 19.22
CA ARG A 227 -11.17 9.39 17.83
C ARG A 227 -10.12 8.29 17.68
N THR A 228 -9.12 8.26 18.56
CA THR A 228 -8.14 7.15 18.58
C THR A 228 -8.79 5.85 19.04
N GLY A 229 -9.80 5.91 19.90
CA GLY A 229 -10.60 4.76 20.33
C GLY A 229 -11.50 4.16 19.25
N LEU A 230 -11.62 4.84 18.10
CA LEU A 230 -12.32 4.33 16.93
C LEU A 230 -11.32 3.51 16.07
N MET A 231 -11.31 2.20 16.28
CA MET A 231 -10.43 1.26 15.54
C MET A 231 -8.93 1.64 15.57
N GLY A 232 -8.45 2.19 16.70
CA GLY A 232 -7.06 2.66 16.80
C GLY A 232 -6.76 3.93 16.01
N GLY A 233 -7.77 4.61 15.49
CA GLY A 233 -7.63 5.77 14.61
C GLY A 233 -7.47 5.44 13.12
N ALA A 234 -7.56 4.17 12.73
CA ALA A 234 -7.42 3.74 11.34
C ALA A 234 -8.42 4.45 10.41
N CYS A 235 -7.96 4.81 9.23
CA CYS A 235 -8.75 5.52 8.20
C CYS A 235 -9.42 6.80 8.73
N THR A 236 -8.77 7.51 9.65
CA THR A 236 -9.33 8.69 10.32
C THR A 236 -8.75 9.98 9.75
N PRO A 237 -9.43 10.66 8.81
CA PRO A 237 -8.93 11.92 8.27
C PRO A 237 -8.86 13.00 9.36
N PRO A 238 -7.87 13.90 9.29
CA PRO A 238 -7.73 15.00 10.24
C PRO A 238 -8.93 15.95 10.19
N THR A 239 -9.28 16.52 11.34
CA THR A 239 -10.37 17.50 11.46
C THR A 239 -9.87 18.81 12.06
N THR A 240 -10.77 19.79 12.16
CA THR A 240 -10.50 21.06 12.86
C THR A 240 -10.57 20.93 14.40
N ARG A 241 -10.62 19.70 14.92
CA ARG A 241 -10.56 19.43 16.36
C ARG A 241 -9.22 19.90 16.92
N ARG A 242 -9.24 20.69 17.98
CA ARG A 242 -8.03 21.08 18.71
C ARG A 242 -7.51 19.94 19.55
N LEU A 243 -6.19 19.78 19.57
CA LEU A 243 -5.53 18.87 20.49
C LEU A 243 -5.70 19.34 21.93
N GLN A 244 -5.95 18.40 22.84
CA GLN A 244 -6.24 18.71 24.25
C GLN A 244 -5.31 17.95 25.19
N GLU A 245 -5.13 18.50 26.38
CA GLU A 245 -4.39 17.85 27.46
C GLU A 245 -5.06 16.53 27.88
N GLY A 246 -4.24 15.55 28.23
CA GLY A 246 -4.71 14.27 28.74
C GLY A 246 -5.22 13.30 27.66
N GLU A 247 -5.05 13.63 26.37
CA GLU A 247 -5.56 12.81 25.27
C GLU A 247 -4.43 12.05 24.54
N PRO A 248 -4.74 10.88 23.97
CA PRO A 248 -3.87 10.26 22.97
C PRO A 248 -3.93 11.02 21.64
N LEU A 249 -2.84 10.98 20.89
CA LEU A 249 -2.74 11.46 19.51
C LEU A 249 -2.07 10.38 18.68
N MET A 250 -2.73 9.93 17.63
CA MET A 250 -2.21 9.04 16.60
C MET A 250 -1.88 9.88 15.36
N VAL A 251 -0.72 9.63 14.79
CA VAL A 251 -0.20 10.27 13.58
C VAL A 251 0.27 9.19 12.63
N ASP A 252 -0.42 9.05 11.53
CA ASP A 252 -0.12 8.09 10.48
C ASP A 252 0.22 8.83 9.18
N LEU A 253 1.40 8.56 8.63
CA LEU A 253 2.00 9.35 7.57
C LEU A 253 2.43 8.51 6.38
N HIS A 254 2.14 9.04 5.18
CA HIS A 254 2.47 8.41 3.91
C HIS A 254 3.30 9.35 3.04
N ALA A 255 4.58 9.07 2.89
CA ALA A 255 5.44 9.77 1.91
C ALA A 255 5.56 8.96 0.62
N THR A 256 5.83 9.61 -0.49
CA THR A 256 6.02 8.95 -1.78
C THR A 256 7.34 9.36 -2.42
N PHE A 257 8.16 8.35 -2.77
CA PHE A 257 9.41 8.54 -3.51
C PHE A 257 9.51 7.56 -4.69
N LYS A 258 9.56 8.09 -5.93
CA LYS A 258 9.59 7.26 -7.16
C LYS A 258 8.55 6.12 -7.11
N LEU A 259 7.31 6.47 -6.80
CA LEU A 259 6.17 5.57 -6.58
C LEU A 259 6.31 4.58 -5.40
N GLY A 260 7.45 4.50 -4.73
CA GLY A 260 7.58 3.77 -3.47
C GLY A 260 6.86 4.52 -2.35
N LEU A 261 6.13 3.80 -1.52
CA LEU A 261 5.34 4.35 -0.41
C LEU A 261 6.09 4.19 0.91
N GLY A 262 6.18 5.27 1.68
CA GLY A 262 6.48 5.21 3.10
C GLY A 262 5.17 5.19 3.86
N ASP A 263 5.06 4.29 4.80
CA ASP A 263 3.87 4.08 5.60
C ASP A 263 4.31 3.81 7.04
N HIS A 264 4.03 4.77 7.93
CA HIS A 264 4.41 4.66 9.32
C HIS A 264 3.48 5.43 10.25
N THR A 265 3.03 4.75 11.31
CA THR A 265 2.24 5.36 12.38
C THR A 265 3.07 5.54 13.65
N HIS A 266 2.98 6.72 14.27
CA HIS A 266 3.48 6.99 15.60
C HIS A 266 2.39 7.56 16.52
N ASN A 267 2.53 7.34 17.83
CA ASN A 267 1.54 7.73 18.82
C ASN A 267 2.14 8.59 19.93
N TYR A 268 1.32 9.48 20.46
CA TYR A 268 1.68 10.35 21.57
C TYR A 268 0.61 10.32 22.66
N LEU A 269 1.02 10.59 23.91
CA LEU A 269 0.14 10.95 25.00
C LEU A 269 0.37 12.42 25.35
N LEU A 270 -0.66 13.25 25.20
CA LEU A 270 -0.59 14.68 25.48
C LEU A 270 -0.75 14.92 26.98
N ALA A 271 0.32 15.36 27.64
CA ALA A 271 0.32 15.49 29.11
C ALA A 271 -0.74 16.46 29.64
N PRO A 272 -1.26 16.26 30.89
CA PRO A 272 -0.84 15.24 31.86
C PRO A 272 -1.46 13.85 31.58
N THR A 273 -0.66 12.80 31.76
CA THR A 273 -1.07 11.42 31.48
C THR A 273 -1.37 10.65 32.76
N THR A 274 -2.28 9.69 32.68
CA THR A 274 -2.67 8.81 33.79
C THR A 274 -1.83 7.51 33.79
N SER A 275 -1.79 6.83 34.94
CA SER A 275 -1.16 5.50 35.03
C SER A 275 -1.86 4.48 34.14
N ARG A 276 -3.16 4.63 33.91
CA ARG A 276 -3.95 3.75 33.05
C ARG A 276 -3.58 3.92 31.58
N GLN A 277 -3.43 5.15 31.10
CA GLN A 277 -2.95 5.43 29.75
C GLN A 277 -1.55 4.86 29.50
N ARG A 278 -0.63 5.02 30.46
CA ARG A 278 0.70 4.44 30.38
C ARG A 278 0.68 2.91 30.40
N TRP A 279 -0.30 2.29 31.06
CA TRP A 279 -0.48 0.84 31.04
C TRP A 279 -0.89 0.36 29.65
N HIS A 280 -1.88 1.01 29.01
CA HIS A 280 -2.28 0.71 27.65
C HIS A 280 -1.12 0.91 26.65
N ALA A 281 -0.42 2.03 26.73
CA ALA A 281 0.69 2.35 25.87
C ALA A 281 1.82 1.30 25.95
N ARG A 282 2.21 0.89 27.16
CA ARG A 282 3.24 -0.13 27.36
C ARG A 282 2.84 -1.46 26.78
N ASN A 283 1.64 -1.94 27.05
CA ASN A 283 1.17 -3.21 26.52
C ASN A 283 1.14 -3.21 24.98
N PHE A 284 0.72 -2.11 24.38
CA PHE A 284 0.73 -1.97 22.95
C PHE A 284 2.16 -1.99 22.36
N VAL A 285 3.08 -1.21 22.92
CA VAL A 285 4.48 -1.16 22.47
C VAL A 285 5.17 -2.52 22.65
N ASP A 286 4.93 -3.21 23.78
CA ASP A 286 5.49 -4.54 24.03
C ASP A 286 4.96 -5.56 23.00
N LEU A 287 3.66 -5.49 22.63
CA LEU A 287 3.07 -6.35 21.61
C LEU A 287 3.70 -6.09 20.23
N VAL A 288 3.80 -4.82 19.82
CA VAL A 288 4.47 -4.48 18.54
C VAL A 288 5.90 -5.01 18.51
N SER A 289 6.63 -4.85 19.61
CA SER A 289 8.00 -5.36 19.72
C SER A 289 8.07 -6.87 19.57
N LEU A 290 7.14 -7.62 20.17
CA LEU A 290 7.01 -9.07 20.02
C LEU A 290 6.80 -9.45 18.55
N VAL A 291 5.80 -8.84 17.92
CA VAL A 291 5.44 -9.12 16.52
C VAL A 291 6.61 -8.88 15.57
N LEU A 292 7.30 -7.74 15.71
CA LEU A 292 8.46 -7.43 14.88
C LEU A 292 9.62 -8.45 15.08
N GLN A 293 9.77 -9.01 16.27
CA GLN A 293 10.79 -10.04 16.54
C GLN A 293 10.42 -11.41 15.96
N THR A 294 9.13 -11.66 15.72
CA THR A 294 8.63 -12.95 15.20
C THR A 294 8.76 -13.04 13.69
N TYR A 295 8.67 -11.92 12.97
CA TYR A 295 8.76 -11.89 11.51
C TYR A 295 10.14 -12.37 11.01
N LYS A 296 10.14 -13.41 10.19
CA LYS A 296 11.30 -13.91 9.43
C LYS A 296 10.86 -14.91 8.37
N ALA A 297 11.73 -15.21 7.43
CA ALA A 297 11.48 -16.24 6.42
C ALA A 297 11.11 -17.59 7.05
N GLY A 298 10.08 -18.26 6.48
CA GLY A 298 9.59 -19.57 6.92
C GLY A 298 8.51 -19.52 8.03
N VAL A 299 8.29 -18.38 8.67
CA VAL A 299 7.19 -18.18 9.63
C VAL A 299 5.88 -17.99 8.87
N SER A 300 4.75 -18.32 9.48
CA SER A 300 3.42 -18.10 8.90
C SER A 300 2.64 -17.00 9.63
N PRO A 301 1.71 -16.31 8.93
CA PRO A 301 0.79 -15.37 9.58
C PRO A 301 0.02 -16.00 10.74
N SER A 302 -0.43 -17.25 10.60
CA SER A 302 -1.16 -17.96 11.67
C SER A 302 -0.32 -18.11 12.94
N SER A 303 0.98 -18.44 12.80
CA SER A 303 1.84 -18.61 13.99
C SER A 303 2.10 -17.27 14.71
N ILE A 304 2.15 -16.16 13.98
CA ILE A 304 2.24 -14.82 14.58
C ILE A 304 0.94 -14.48 15.32
N ALA A 305 -0.21 -14.76 14.70
CA ALA A 305 -1.51 -14.50 15.31
C ALA A 305 -1.72 -15.28 16.62
N ASP A 306 -1.29 -16.55 16.65
CA ASP A 306 -1.35 -17.39 17.87
C ASP A 306 -0.47 -16.79 19.00
N GLU A 307 0.77 -16.40 18.69
CA GLU A 307 1.70 -15.81 19.66
C GLU A 307 1.20 -14.45 20.18
N MET A 308 0.59 -13.64 19.29
CA MET A 308 -0.05 -12.38 19.67
C MET A 308 -1.23 -12.60 20.63
N LEU A 309 -2.08 -13.59 20.35
CA LEU A 309 -3.25 -13.89 21.18
C LEU A 309 -2.82 -14.32 22.57
N ASP A 310 -1.90 -15.29 22.66
CA ASP A 310 -1.35 -15.78 23.93
C ASP A 310 -0.79 -14.61 24.78
N PHE A 311 0.01 -13.75 24.14
CA PHE A 311 0.59 -12.58 24.82
C PHE A 311 -0.46 -11.59 25.34
N CYS A 312 -1.50 -11.32 24.54
CA CYS A 312 -2.55 -10.40 24.93
C CYS A 312 -3.45 -10.97 26.05
N GLU A 313 -3.74 -12.29 26.01
CA GLU A 313 -4.52 -12.97 27.04
C GLU A 313 -3.77 -13.02 28.38
N GLU A 314 -2.47 -13.38 28.36
CA GLU A 314 -1.64 -13.39 29.56
C GLU A 314 -1.59 -12.03 30.27
N ARG A 315 -1.65 -10.95 29.51
CA ARG A 315 -1.58 -9.58 30.03
C ARG A 315 -2.94 -8.92 30.24
N GLY A 316 -4.04 -9.59 29.85
CA GLY A 316 -5.40 -9.15 30.09
C GLY A 316 -5.84 -7.94 29.26
N PHE A 317 -5.43 -7.87 27.99
CA PHE A 317 -5.85 -6.80 27.07
C PHE A 317 -6.27 -7.29 25.67
N ALA A 318 -6.50 -8.58 25.50
CA ALA A 318 -6.91 -9.15 24.21
C ALA A 318 -8.21 -8.51 23.67
N GLU A 319 -9.11 -8.11 24.54
CA GLU A 319 -10.36 -7.44 24.18
C GLU A 319 -10.19 -6.06 23.51
N TYR A 320 -9.02 -5.43 23.64
CA TYR A 320 -8.72 -4.13 23.02
C TYR A 320 -8.06 -4.26 21.65
N MET A 321 -7.70 -5.45 21.23
CA MET A 321 -7.09 -5.65 19.93
C MET A 321 -8.14 -5.64 18.83
N VAL A 322 -7.88 -4.83 17.80
CA VAL A 322 -8.68 -4.82 16.58
C VAL A 322 -8.18 -5.94 15.66
N PRO A 323 -9.08 -6.74 15.06
CA PRO A 323 -8.67 -7.78 14.13
C PRO A 323 -7.87 -7.24 12.95
N GLY A 324 -6.76 -7.90 12.64
CA GLY A 324 -5.80 -7.54 11.60
C GLY A 324 -4.47 -7.11 12.19
N PHE A 325 -3.37 -7.54 11.56
CA PHE A 325 -2.04 -7.13 11.99
C PHE A 325 -1.05 -6.97 10.83
N GLU A 326 -1.50 -7.19 9.59
CA GLU A 326 -0.65 -7.01 8.42
C GLU A 326 -1.45 -6.84 7.12
N HIS A 327 -0.84 -6.19 6.15
CA HIS A 327 -1.25 -6.20 4.75
C HIS A 327 -0.02 -6.03 3.85
N GLY A 328 -0.14 -6.30 2.55
CA GLY A 328 0.94 -6.06 1.60
C GLY A 328 1.15 -4.57 1.32
N ILE A 329 2.31 -4.24 0.77
CA ILE A 329 2.62 -2.89 0.29
C ILE A 329 3.18 -2.95 -1.13
N GLY A 330 2.73 -2.05 -1.97
CA GLY A 330 3.13 -1.88 -3.36
C GLY A 330 3.43 -0.45 -3.74
N MET A 331 3.72 -0.26 -5.02
CA MET A 331 3.90 1.08 -5.57
C MET A 331 2.58 1.84 -5.49
N LEU A 332 2.62 3.04 -4.90
CA LEU A 332 1.48 3.96 -4.69
C LEU A 332 0.44 3.53 -3.65
N GLY A 333 0.53 2.40 -3.01
CA GLY A 333 -0.46 2.00 -2.00
C GLY A 333 -0.36 0.55 -1.58
N ASP A 334 -1.33 0.14 -0.79
CA ASP A 334 -1.38 -1.18 -0.20
C ASP A 334 -1.67 -2.26 -1.25
N GLU A 335 -1.11 -3.42 -1.01
CA GLU A 335 -1.39 -4.64 -1.76
C GLU A 335 -2.19 -5.59 -0.87
N TRP A 336 -3.50 -5.64 -1.11
CA TRP A 336 -4.38 -6.53 -0.37
C TRP A 336 -4.43 -7.89 -1.06
N ARG A 337 -3.91 -8.90 -0.40
CA ARG A 337 -4.13 -10.29 -0.80
C ARG A 337 -5.36 -10.80 -0.09
N ILE A 338 -6.30 -11.35 -0.86
CA ILE A 338 -7.52 -11.92 -0.28
C ILE A 338 -7.16 -13.28 0.32
N GLY A 339 -7.01 -13.32 1.62
CA GLY A 339 -6.89 -14.54 2.43
C GLY A 339 -8.12 -14.76 3.29
N PRO A 340 -8.36 -15.96 3.81
CA PRO A 340 -9.41 -16.19 4.80
C PRO A 340 -9.07 -15.40 6.06
N ASN A 341 -9.99 -14.52 6.42
CA ASN A 341 -9.85 -13.60 7.54
C ASN A 341 -10.74 -14.07 8.67
N ASN A 342 -10.32 -15.12 9.39
CA ASN A 342 -11.11 -15.77 10.42
C ASN A 342 -10.35 -15.79 11.74
N GLY A 343 -10.81 -15.01 12.71
CA GLY A 343 -10.26 -15.04 14.05
C GLY A 343 -10.08 -13.66 14.68
N PRO A 344 -9.67 -13.59 15.96
CA PRO A 344 -9.46 -12.33 16.66
C PRO A 344 -8.29 -11.50 16.09
N PHE A 345 -7.33 -12.16 15.45
CA PHE A 345 -6.26 -11.50 14.71
C PHE A 345 -6.39 -11.88 13.23
N ALA A 346 -7.01 -11.02 12.48
CA ALA A 346 -7.16 -11.20 11.06
C ALA A 346 -5.83 -10.91 10.34
N TYR A 347 -5.55 -11.67 9.30
CA TYR A 347 -4.43 -11.42 8.39
C TYR A 347 -4.96 -11.45 6.95
N TRP A 348 -4.35 -10.66 6.09
CA TRP A 348 -4.80 -10.49 4.71
C TRP A 348 -4.15 -11.49 3.75
N THR A 349 -3.10 -12.17 4.20
CA THR A 349 -2.43 -13.24 3.48
C THR A 349 -3.06 -14.60 3.76
N ASN A 350 -2.74 -15.61 2.95
CA ASN A 350 -3.11 -16.99 3.24
C ASN A 350 -2.50 -17.41 4.59
N PRO A 351 -3.28 -17.97 5.54
CA PRO A 351 -2.79 -18.40 6.85
C PRO A 351 -1.66 -19.44 6.77
N ASP A 352 -1.66 -20.24 5.71
CA ASP A 352 -0.64 -21.26 5.46
C ASP A 352 0.58 -20.72 4.69
N HIS A 353 0.55 -19.44 4.30
CA HIS A 353 1.67 -18.78 3.68
C HIS A 353 2.92 -18.87 4.57
N ARG A 354 4.08 -18.96 3.95
CA ARG A 354 5.37 -18.86 4.63
C ARG A 354 6.13 -17.69 4.04
N TYR A 355 6.42 -16.70 4.88
CA TYR A 355 7.14 -15.52 4.41
C TYR A 355 8.45 -15.91 3.74
N GLU A 356 8.79 -15.19 2.69
CA GLU A 356 10.02 -15.38 1.93
C GLU A 356 10.97 -14.18 2.07
N PRO A 357 12.29 -14.38 1.90
CA PRO A 357 13.21 -13.25 1.86
C PRO A 357 12.86 -12.29 0.72
N ASN A 358 12.93 -10.99 0.99
CA ASN A 358 12.54 -9.88 0.11
C ASN A 358 11.01 -9.72 -0.08
N GLU A 359 10.20 -10.46 0.62
CA GLU A 359 8.79 -10.11 0.77
C GLU A 359 8.66 -8.84 1.61
N MET A 360 7.80 -7.92 1.18
CA MET A 360 7.49 -6.70 1.92
C MET A 360 6.00 -6.62 2.25
N LEU A 361 5.73 -6.19 3.46
CA LEU A 361 4.38 -5.99 3.97
C LEU A 361 4.38 -4.85 5.00
N ILE A 362 3.19 -4.40 5.37
CA ILE A 362 3.00 -3.50 6.50
C ILE A 362 2.70 -4.35 7.73
N CYS A 363 3.49 -4.19 8.79
CA CYS A 363 3.10 -4.62 10.12
C CYS A 363 2.09 -3.59 10.63
N ALA A 364 0.82 -3.94 10.70
CA ALA A 364 -0.31 -3.04 10.96
C ALA A 364 -1.11 -3.50 12.17
N LEU A 365 -0.80 -2.98 13.35
CA LEU A 365 -1.52 -3.31 14.58
C LEU A 365 -2.41 -2.14 15.01
N GLN A 366 -3.63 -2.49 15.43
CA GLN A 366 -4.60 -1.53 15.94
C GLN A 366 -5.08 -1.97 17.33
N TYR A 367 -5.16 -1.01 18.21
CA TYR A 367 -5.57 -1.15 19.60
C TYR A 367 -6.64 -0.12 19.92
N ALA A 368 -7.77 -0.56 20.44
CA ALA A 368 -8.89 0.34 20.73
C ALA A 368 -9.58 -0.02 22.05
N CYS A 369 -9.70 0.97 22.92
CA CYS A 369 -10.52 0.94 24.13
C CYS A 369 -11.48 2.15 24.09
N PRO A 370 -12.62 2.04 23.38
CA PRO A 370 -13.56 3.15 23.20
C PRO A 370 -14.11 3.70 24.51
N GLU A 371 -14.33 2.85 25.50
CA GLU A 371 -14.86 3.21 26.82
C GLU A 371 -13.94 4.17 27.56
N GLU A 372 -12.63 4.01 27.38
CA GLU A 372 -11.60 4.88 27.97
C GLU A 372 -11.14 5.98 26.99
N GLN A 373 -11.68 6.00 25.77
CA GLN A 373 -11.30 6.93 24.68
C GLN A 373 -9.82 6.85 24.34
N ILE A 374 -9.26 5.65 24.37
CA ILE A 374 -7.85 5.36 24.10
C ILE A 374 -7.76 4.42 22.92
N GLY A 375 -6.88 4.73 21.99
CA GLY A 375 -6.46 3.84 20.94
C GLY A 375 -5.05 4.17 20.46
N PHE A 376 -4.40 3.16 19.90
CA PHE A 376 -3.08 3.26 19.30
C PHE A 376 -3.06 2.47 18.00
N ARG A 377 -2.26 2.91 17.07
CA ARG A 377 -1.98 2.22 15.82
C ARG A 377 -0.47 2.12 15.62
N TYR A 378 -0.02 1.05 15.05
CA TYR A 378 1.32 0.91 14.55
C TYR A 378 1.26 0.45 13.11
N GLU A 379 1.90 1.16 12.24
CA GLU A 379 2.21 0.73 10.89
C GLU A 379 3.68 0.99 10.60
N ASN A 380 4.30 0.05 9.92
CA ASN A 380 5.64 0.20 9.36
C ASN A 380 5.79 -0.81 8.23
N ALA A 381 6.27 -0.35 7.10
CA ALA A 381 6.68 -1.25 6.04
C ALA A 381 7.89 -2.06 6.53
N ILE A 382 7.81 -3.38 6.42
CA ILE A 382 8.86 -4.31 6.82
C ILE A 382 9.32 -5.15 5.64
N LEU A 383 10.62 -5.39 5.57
CA LEU A 383 11.27 -6.31 4.64
C LEU A 383 11.59 -7.61 5.37
N ILE A 384 11.05 -8.72 4.93
CA ILE A 384 11.37 -10.03 5.47
C ILE A 384 12.80 -10.43 5.06
N THR A 385 13.59 -10.85 6.04
CA THR A 385 14.92 -11.38 5.85
C THR A 385 15.00 -12.85 6.27
N LYS A 386 16.12 -13.50 6.03
CA LYS A 386 16.33 -14.89 6.44
C LYS A 386 16.23 -15.10 7.97
N THR A 387 16.53 -14.08 8.75
CA THR A 387 16.68 -14.20 10.22
C THR A 387 15.81 -13.25 11.03
N GLY A 388 15.04 -12.38 10.40
CA GLY A 388 14.21 -11.36 11.03
C GLY A 388 13.49 -10.51 9.99
N CYS A 389 13.16 -9.27 10.37
CA CYS A 389 12.69 -8.24 9.45
C CYS A 389 13.48 -6.94 9.62
N GLU A 390 13.44 -6.10 8.58
CA GLU A 390 13.98 -4.74 8.58
C GLU A 390 12.80 -3.77 8.42
N THR A 391 12.68 -2.78 9.29
CA THR A 391 11.68 -1.71 9.17
C THR A 391 12.16 -0.64 8.20
N MET A 392 11.24 -0.10 7.37
CA MET A 392 11.59 0.96 6.40
C MET A 392 11.65 2.34 7.06
N SER A 393 10.75 2.63 7.99
CA SER A 393 10.87 3.77 8.89
C SER A 393 11.78 3.41 10.06
N ASN A 394 12.70 4.31 10.40
CA ASN A 394 13.58 4.20 11.57
C ASN A 394 13.13 5.11 12.73
N TYR A 395 11.95 5.72 12.63
CA TYR A 395 11.39 6.49 13.73
C TYR A 395 11.19 5.57 14.95
N PRO A 396 11.54 6.02 16.17
CA PRO A 396 11.55 5.14 17.33
C PRO A 396 10.20 4.49 17.60
N LEU A 397 10.18 3.18 17.85
CA LEU A 397 9.00 2.51 18.34
C LEU A 397 8.66 3.03 19.74
N GLY A 398 7.43 3.52 19.92
CA GLY A 398 7.01 4.02 21.22
C GLY A 398 5.63 4.65 21.19
N VAL A 399 5.19 5.04 22.39
CA VAL A 399 4.12 6.00 22.61
C VAL A 399 4.73 7.09 23.47
N GLU A 400 5.03 8.23 22.86
CA GLU A 400 5.74 9.31 23.55
C GLU A 400 4.80 10.19 24.37
N GLU A 401 5.21 10.49 25.60
CA GLU A 401 4.52 11.49 26.43
C GLU A 401 5.08 12.87 26.13
N VAL A 402 4.22 13.80 25.70
CA VAL A 402 4.59 15.18 25.36
C VAL A 402 3.79 16.18 26.21
N GLY A 403 4.50 17.15 26.82
CA GLY A 403 3.90 18.10 27.71
C GLY A 403 4.65 19.41 27.91
#